data_34ef7601161c72bbb476ca9b23db367a
#
_entry.id   34ef7601161c72bbb476ca9b23db367a
#
_cell.length_a   1.000
_cell.length_b   1.000
_cell.length_c   1.000
_cell.angle_alpha   90.00
_cell.angle_beta   90.00
_cell.angle_gamma   90.00
#
_symmetry.space_group_name_H-M   'P 1'
#
loop_
_entity.id
_entity.type
_entity.pdbx_description
1 polymer ?
#
loop_
_entity_poly.entity_id
_entity_poly.type
_entity_poly.pdbx_seq_one_letter_code
_entity_poly.pdbx_strand_id
1 'polypeptide(L)'
;MDNQDYRQKLAARLAALRVQHNRTLEELSSLSGISRATLSRIERGEVSPTAEVLNQLCIVYRMTMSRLLAEVEQTADNLFRVEQQTLWQDERNGFERRMLLPPSNQFRCELIEGKLRPGAYIEYLNPPVQGLEQYLWLCAGGLTIKVDTEIWTLKKGDSLRFHLAGISSFSAHASLGAHYLLVVCKS
;
A
#
# COMPACT_ATOMS: atom_id res chain seq x y z
N MET A 1 7.45 -17.67 -0.05
CA MET A 1 7.54 -17.08 1.29
C MET A 1 6.18 -17.27 1.96
N ASP A 2 6.16 -17.86 3.15
CA ASP A 2 4.90 -18.15 3.83
C ASP A 2 4.27 -16.82 4.28
N ASN A 3 2.95 -16.68 4.11
CA ASN A 3 2.18 -15.47 4.49
C ASN A 3 2.36 -15.14 5.99
N GLN A 4 2.65 -16.15 6.81
CA GLN A 4 2.90 -15.99 8.24
C GLN A 4 4.29 -15.36 8.52
N ASP A 5 5.33 -15.76 7.79
CA ASP A 5 6.69 -15.20 7.91
C ASP A 5 6.69 -13.70 7.52
N TYR A 6 6.01 -13.36 6.42
CA TYR A 6 5.87 -11.96 6.00
C TYR A 6 5.14 -11.11 7.04
N ARG A 7 4.04 -11.60 7.61
CA ARG A 7 3.29 -10.89 8.65
C ARG A 7 4.15 -10.62 9.89
N GLN A 8 4.97 -11.58 10.31
CA GLN A 8 5.88 -11.40 11.45
C GLN A 8 6.97 -10.36 11.15
N LYS A 9 7.55 -10.36 9.95
CA LYS A 9 8.53 -9.36 9.53
C LYS A 9 7.93 -7.96 9.48
N LEU A 10 6.71 -7.81 8.94
CA LEU A 10 6.00 -6.53 8.91
C LEU A 10 5.71 -6.03 10.34
N ALA A 11 5.24 -6.90 11.23
CA ALA A 11 5.00 -6.58 12.63
C ALA A 11 6.27 -6.08 13.33
N ALA A 12 7.38 -6.80 13.17
CA ALA A 12 8.68 -6.41 13.71
C ALA A 12 9.17 -5.06 13.15
N ARG A 13 8.95 -4.82 11.83
CA ARG A 13 9.32 -3.55 11.20
C ARG A 13 8.50 -2.38 11.75
N LEU A 14 7.19 -2.53 11.92
CA LEU A 14 6.32 -1.50 12.50
C LEU A 14 6.72 -1.17 13.94
N ALA A 15 7.00 -2.18 14.76
CA ALA A 15 7.51 -1.99 16.12
C ALA A 15 8.86 -1.25 16.12
N ALA A 16 9.79 -1.62 15.23
CA ALA A 16 11.09 -0.96 15.08
C ALA A 16 10.94 0.51 14.67
N LEU A 17 10.05 0.83 13.72
CA LEU A 17 9.76 2.21 13.32
C LEU A 17 9.25 3.05 14.49
N ARG A 18 8.33 2.51 15.29
CA ARG A 18 7.83 3.21 16.47
C ARG A 18 8.96 3.54 17.45
N VAL A 19 9.83 2.57 17.73
CA VAL A 19 10.98 2.76 18.63
C VAL A 19 11.99 3.75 18.04
N GLN A 20 12.31 3.66 16.74
CA GLN A 20 13.22 4.60 16.05
C GLN A 20 12.74 6.05 16.12
N HIS A 21 11.41 6.25 16.11
CA HIS A 21 10.81 7.58 16.28
C HIS A 21 10.55 7.95 17.75
N ASN A 22 11.09 7.17 18.71
CA ASN A 22 10.92 7.39 20.15
C ASN A 22 9.46 7.56 20.59
N ARG A 23 8.55 6.72 20.06
CA ARG A 23 7.12 6.81 20.33
C ARG A 23 6.65 5.64 21.20
N THR A 24 5.77 5.94 22.15
CA THR A 24 4.97 4.95 22.86
C THR A 24 3.79 4.50 21.98
N LEU A 25 3.15 3.38 22.32
CA LEU A 25 1.91 2.95 21.65
C LEU A 25 0.78 3.96 21.83
N GLU A 26 0.75 4.68 22.96
CA GLU A 26 -0.23 5.73 23.25
C GLU A 26 -0.08 6.92 22.32
N GLU A 27 1.17 7.43 22.17
CA GLU A 27 1.48 8.54 21.26
C GLU A 27 1.20 8.15 19.79
N LEU A 28 1.58 6.93 19.40
CA LEU A 28 1.28 6.44 18.05
C LEU A 28 -0.23 6.32 17.81
N SER A 29 -0.99 5.87 18.81
CA SER A 29 -2.44 5.82 18.77
C SER A 29 -3.06 7.21 18.55
N SER A 30 -2.62 8.19 19.32
CA SER A 30 -3.09 9.57 19.20
C SER A 30 -2.78 10.19 17.83
N LEU A 31 -1.62 9.89 17.25
CA LEU A 31 -1.17 10.44 15.96
C LEU A 31 -1.81 9.74 14.75
N SER A 32 -2.04 8.43 14.86
CA SER A 32 -2.55 7.64 13.74
C SER A 32 -4.07 7.47 13.75
N GLY A 33 -4.73 7.75 14.88
CA GLY A 33 -6.16 7.45 15.09
C GLY A 33 -6.46 5.95 15.24
N ILE A 34 -5.43 5.09 15.30
CA ILE A 34 -5.57 3.64 15.47
C ILE A 34 -5.55 3.33 16.97
N SER A 35 -6.48 2.51 17.46
CA SER A 35 -6.50 2.18 18.88
C SER A 35 -5.20 1.51 19.36
N ARG A 36 -4.74 1.85 20.57
CA ARG A 36 -3.57 1.23 21.20
C ARG A 36 -3.63 -0.31 21.18
N ALA A 37 -4.81 -0.87 21.43
CA ALA A 37 -5.01 -2.33 21.41
C ALA A 37 -4.76 -2.91 20.02
N THR A 38 -5.26 -2.25 18.96
CA THR A 38 -5.03 -2.66 17.57
C THR A 38 -3.54 -2.57 17.21
N LEU A 39 -2.88 -1.46 17.53
CA LEU A 39 -1.43 -1.29 17.31
C LEU A 39 -0.61 -2.38 18.00
N SER A 40 -0.92 -2.68 19.26
CA SER A 40 -0.24 -3.73 20.01
C SER A 40 -0.41 -5.11 19.36
N ARG A 41 -1.60 -5.45 18.87
CA ARG A 41 -1.87 -6.72 18.18
C ARG A 41 -1.14 -6.81 16.83
N ILE A 42 -1.07 -5.70 16.10
CA ILE A 42 -0.33 -5.62 14.83
C ILE A 42 1.17 -5.82 15.08
N GLU A 43 1.76 -5.12 16.05
CA GLU A 43 3.19 -5.22 16.38
C GLU A 43 3.59 -6.60 16.92
N ARG A 44 2.65 -7.37 17.50
CA ARG A 44 2.87 -8.78 17.88
C ARG A 44 2.61 -9.77 16.75
N GLY A 45 2.17 -9.30 15.58
CA GLY A 45 1.84 -10.17 14.45
C GLY A 45 0.58 -11.01 14.63
N GLU A 46 -0.29 -10.67 15.60
CA GLU A 46 -1.54 -11.37 15.85
C GLU A 46 -2.60 -11.09 14.77
N VAL A 47 -2.56 -9.89 14.19
CA VAL A 47 -3.45 -9.46 13.11
C VAL A 47 -2.66 -8.80 12.00
N SER A 48 -3.11 -8.99 10.76
CA SER A 48 -2.59 -8.23 9.62
C SER A 48 -3.27 -6.86 9.58
N PRO A 49 -2.52 -5.74 9.39
CA PRO A 49 -3.12 -4.43 9.20
C PRO A 49 -3.86 -4.38 7.86
N THR A 50 -4.96 -3.61 7.80
CA THR A 50 -5.63 -3.27 6.54
C THR A 50 -4.83 -2.24 5.74
N ALA A 51 -5.18 -2.02 4.46
CA ALA A 51 -4.56 -0.98 3.62
C ALA A 51 -4.72 0.41 4.24
N GLU A 52 -5.88 0.70 4.81
CA GLU A 52 -6.17 1.94 5.51
C GLU A 52 -5.27 2.13 6.73
N VAL A 53 -5.15 1.12 7.57
CA VAL A 53 -4.29 1.14 8.77
C VAL A 53 -2.82 1.32 8.37
N LEU A 54 -2.33 0.63 7.34
CA LEU A 54 -0.97 0.83 6.81
C LEU A 54 -0.77 2.26 6.31
N ASN A 55 -1.75 2.82 5.59
CA ASN A 55 -1.66 4.19 5.10
C ASN A 55 -1.59 5.20 6.25
N GLN A 56 -2.41 5.05 7.30
CA GLN A 56 -2.37 5.91 8.49
C GLN A 56 -0.99 5.88 9.17
N LEU A 57 -0.39 4.70 9.31
CA LEU A 57 0.98 4.56 9.84
C LEU A 57 2.02 5.20 8.91
N CYS A 58 1.88 5.03 7.59
CA CYS A 58 2.75 5.65 6.59
C CYS A 58 2.70 7.19 6.65
N ILE A 59 1.53 7.78 6.89
CA ILE A 59 1.38 9.23 7.11
C ILE A 59 2.19 9.67 8.33
N VAL A 60 2.04 8.97 9.46
CA VAL A 60 2.76 9.28 10.71
C VAL A 60 4.27 9.21 10.53
N TYR A 61 4.76 8.24 9.76
CA TYR A 61 6.19 8.03 9.49
C TYR A 61 6.70 8.76 8.25
N ARG A 62 5.84 9.49 7.52
CA ARG A 62 6.16 10.22 6.27
C ARG A 62 6.87 9.36 5.24
N MET A 63 6.36 8.16 5.00
CA MET A 63 6.89 7.23 4.00
C MET A 63 5.77 6.62 3.16
N THR A 64 6.10 6.16 1.95
CA THR A 64 5.14 5.43 1.13
C THR A 64 4.91 4.01 1.67
N MET A 65 3.74 3.44 1.39
CA MET A 65 3.46 2.04 1.74
C MET A 65 4.48 1.09 1.10
N SER A 66 4.89 1.38 -0.15
CA SER A 66 5.93 0.63 -0.84
C SER A 66 7.25 0.63 -0.09
N ARG A 67 7.67 1.79 0.42
CA ARG A 67 8.89 1.90 1.22
C ARG A 67 8.78 1.11 2.52
N LEU A 68 7.66 1.22 3.22
CA LEU A 68 7.41 0.44 4.44
C LEU A 68 7.53 -1.06 4.18
N LEU A 69 6.92 -1.55 3.08
CA LEU A 69 6.92 -2.97 2.74
C LEU A 69 8.27 -3.45 2.18
N ALA A 70 8.99 -2.61 1.41
CA ALA A 70 10.31 -2.94 0.86
C ALA A 70 11.43 -2.99 1.92
N GLU A 71 11.31 -2.22 2.98
CA GLU A 71 12.29 -2.26 4.09
C GLU A 71 12.21 -3.57 4.91
N VAL A 72 11.19 -4.39 4.67
CA VAL A 72 11.11 -5.78 5.17
C VAL A 72 12.07 -6.69 4.39
N GLU A 73 12.52 -6.27 3.19
CA GLU A 73 13.42 -7.02 2.31
C GLU A 73 14.53 -6.11 1.74
N GLN A 74 15.75 -6.25 2.26
CA GLN A 74 16.92 -5.55 1.70
C GLN A 74 17.42 -6.31 0.46
N THR A 75 17.15 -5.78 -0.75
CA THR A 75 17.82 -6.26 -1.96
C THR A 75 18.34 -5.08 -2.79
N ALA A 76 19.62 -5.16 -3.18
CA ALA A 76 20.27 -4.23 -4.11
C ALA A 76 20.15 -4.71 -5.57
N ASP A 77 19.28 -5.64 -5.86
CA ASP A 77 19.16 -6.31 -7.16
C ASP A 77 18.39 -5.45 -8.17
N ASN A 78 18.84 -5.49 -9.43
CA ASN A 78 18.11 -4.90 -10.56
C ASN A 78 17.11 -5.89 -11.18
N LEU A 79 17.22 -7.17 -10.89
CA LEU A 79 16.34 -8.23 -11.37
C LEU A 79 15.60 -8.86 -10.18
N PHE A 80 14.27 -8.74 -10.19
CA PHE A 80 13.39 -9.34 -9.20
C PHE A 80 12.64 -10.51 -9.82
N ARG A 81 13.01 -11.71 -9.41
CA ARG A 81 12.27 -12.92 -9.77
C ARG A 81 10.92 -12.94 -9.06
N VAL A 82 9.95 -13.70 -9.62
CA VAL A 82 8.58 -13.75 -9.05
C VAL A 82 8.58 -14.21 -7.59
N GLU A 83 9.51 -15.07 -7.21
CA GLU A 83 9.68 -15.60 -5.85
C GLU A 83 10.19 -14.53 -4.86
N GLN A 84 10.83 -13.47 -5.38
CA GLN A 84 11.36 -12.35 -4.60
C GLN A 84 10.35 -11.20 -4.48
N GLN A 85 9.25 -11.24 -5.27
CA GLN A 85 8.24 -10.20 -5.28
C GLN A 85 7.32 -10.34 -4.07
N THR A 86 7.36 -9.34 -3.20
CA THR A 86 6.54 -9.35 -1.98
C THR A 86 5.07 -9.22 -2.30
N LEU A 87 4.26 -10.13 -1.80
CA LEU A 87 2.81 -10.08 -1.86
C LEU A 87 2.25 -9.70 -0.48
N TRP A 88 1.56 -8.58 -0.43
CA TRP A 88 0.76 -8.18 0.72
C TRP A 88 -0.74 -8.30 0.39
N GLN A 89 -1.53 -8.78 1.35
CA GLN A 89 -2.96 -9.03 1.17
C GLN A 89 -3.77 -8.39 2.29
N ASP A 90 -4.79 -7.64 1.89
CA ASP A 90 -5.88 -7.18 2.75
C ASP A 90 -7.11 -8.06 2.49
N GLU A 91 -7.24 -9.14 3.25
CA GLU A 91 -8.33 -10.10 3.10
C GLU A 91 -9.71 -9.48 3.34
N ARG A 92 -9.80 -8.47 4.22
CA ARG A 92 -11.04 -7.77 4.55
C ARG A 92 -11.61 -7.04 3.36
N ASN A 93 -10.77 -6.26 2.69
CA ASN A 93 -11.18 -5.42 1.58
C ASN A 93 -10.99 -6.12 0.22
N GLY A 94 -10.49 -7.36 0.21
CA GLY A 94 -10.27 -8.11 -1.02
C GLY A 94 -9.21 -7.48 -1.92
N PHE A 95 -8.16 -6.92 -1.33
CA PHE A 95 -7.07 -6.26 -2.04
C PHE A 95 -5.77 -7.02 -1.90
N GLU A 96 -5.11 -7.27 -3.02
CA GLU A 96 -3.77 -7.82 -3.11
C GLU A 96 -2.85 -6.79 -3.75
N ARG A 97 -1.67 -6.62 -3.16
CA ARG A 97 -0.62 -5.74 -3.65
C ARG A 97 0.69 -6.50 -3.73
N ARG A 98 1.17 -6.69 -4.96
CA ARG A 98 2.47 -7.31 -5.24
C ARG A 98 3.47 -6.24 -5.63
N MET A 99 4.62 -6.23 -4.97
CA MET A 99 5.73 -5.36 -5.28
C MET A 99 6.56 -6.01 -6.39
N LEU A 100 6.44 -5.51 -7.62
CA LEU A 100 7.21 -6.02 -8.77
C LEU A 100 8.63 -5.47 -8.77
N LEU A 101 8.77 -4.15 -8.58
CA LEU A 101 10.04 -3.45 -8.44
C LEU A 101 9.94 -2.54 -7.21
N PRO A 102 10.66 -2.84 -6.13
CA PRO A 102 10.60 -2.06 -4.89
C PRO A 102 11.26 -0.70 -5.04
N PRO A 103 10.94 0.26 -4.16
CA PRO A 103 11.61 1.55 -4.11
C PRO A 103 13.11 1.35 -3.84
N SER A 104 13.94 2.12 -4.52
CA SER A 104 15.38 2.14 -4.31
C SER A 104 15.93 3.56 -4.23
N ASN A 105 17.18 3.70 -3.78
CA ASN A 105 17.86 4.99 -3.79
C ASN A 105 18.43 5.35 -5.19
N GLN A 106 18.53 4.37 -6.08
CA GLN A 106 19.07 4.52 -7.44
C GLN A 106 17.98 4.84 -8.46
N PHE A 107 16.73 4.42 -8.22
CA PHE A 107 15.61 4.60 -9.14
C PHE A 107 14.52 5.46 -8.51
N ARG A 108 13.90 6.31 -9.32
CA ARG A 108 12.84 7.23 -8.86
C ARG A 108 11.48 6.58 -8.76
N CYS A 109 11.23 5.52 -9.54
CA CYS A 109 9.94 4.89 -9.64
C CYS A 109 9.96 3.47 -9.07
N GLU A 110 8.84 3.04 -8.56
CA GLU A 110 8.52 1.69 -8.13
C GLU A 110 7.37 1.13 -8.97
N LEU A 111 7.29 -0.19 -9.12
CA LEU A 111 6.26 -0.86 -9.90
C LEU A 111 5.48 -1.84 -9.01
N ILE A 112 4.17 -1.72 -9.07
CA ILE A 112 3.23 -2.45 -8.23
C ILE A 112 2.19 -3.13 -9.12
N GLU A 113 1.86 -4.38 -8.81
CA GLU A 113 0.67 -5.04 -9.29
C GLU A 113 -0.42 -4.95 -8.22
N GLY A 114 -1.60 -4.46 -8.57
CA GLY A 114 -2.77 -4.41 -7.71
C GLY A 114 -3.89 -5.29 -8.24
N LYS A 115 -4.51 -6.09 -7.35
CA LYS A 115 -5.71 -6.86 -7.65
C LYS A 115 -6.78 -6.59 -6.63
N LEU A 116 -7.98 -6.25 -7.10
CA LEU A 116 -9.17 -6.03 -6.30
C LEU A 116 -10.22 -7.08 -6.66
N ARG A 117 -10.77 -7.75 -5.66
CA ARG A 117 -11.90 -8.67 -5.85
C ARG A 117 -13.12 -7.93 -6.41
N PRO A 118 -14.07 -8.65 -7.04
CA PRO A 118 -15.33 -8.05 -7.46
C PRO A 118 -16.00 -7.26 -6.32
N GLY A 119 -16.34 -5.99 -6.60
CA GLY A 119 -16.98 -5.09 -5.66
C GLY A 119 -16.09 -4.54 -4.53
N ALA A 120 -14.80 -4.86 -4.53
CA ALA A 120 -13.86 -4.35 -3.52
C ALA A 120 -13.73 -2.82 -3.60
N TYR A 121 -13.65 -2.19 -2.42
CA TYR A 121 -13.51 -0.74 -2.27
C TYR A 121 -12.41 -0.44 -1.25
N ILE A 122 -11.52 0.47 -1.61
CA ILE A 122 -10.46 0.96 -0.72
C ILE A 122 -10.48 2.48 -0.75
N GLU A 123 -10.40 3.10 0.42
CA GLU A 123 -10.32 4.55 0.59
C GLU A 123 -9.10 4.93 1.42
N TYR A 124 -8.45 6.01 1.02
CA TYR A 124 -7.35 6.64 1.74
C TYR A 124 -7.72 8.10 2.00
N LEU A 125 -7.84 8.46 3.26
CA LEU A 125 -8.24 9.81 3.66
C LEU A 125 -7.18 10.87 3.35
N ASN A 126 -5.91 10.47 3.41
CA ASN A 126 -4.78 11.34 3.08
C ASN A 126 -3.66 10.52 2.44
N PRO A 127 -2.92 11.10 1.49
CA PRO A 127 -1.71 10.47 0.98
C PRO A 127 -0.60 10.53 2.02
N PRO A 128 0.23 9.46 2.15
CA PRO A 128 1.37 9.46 3.06
C PRO A 128 2.47 10.46 2.65
N VAL A 129 2.54 10.74 1.35
CA VAL A 129 3.40 11.76 0.74
C VAL A 129 2.58 12.50 -0.29
N GLN A 130 2.54 13.83 -0.18
CA GLN A 130 1.80 14.70 -1.10
C GLN A 130 2.48 14.76 -2.47
N GLY A 131 1.67 14.84 -3.52
CA GLY A 131 2.16 15.11 -4.88
C GLY A 131 2.89 13.96 -5.56
N LEU A 132 2.80 12.72 -5.06
CA LEU A 132 3.34 11.55 -5.75
C LEU A 132 2.72 11.40 -7.12
N GLU A 133 3.54 11.32 -8.16
CA GLU A 133 3.08 10.97 -9.50
C GLU A 133 2.73 9.48 -9.58
N GLN A 134 1.56 9.19 -10.12
CA GLN A 134 1.10 7.81 -10.33
C GLN A 134 0.68 7.62 -11.78
N TYR A 135 1.09 6.48 -12.35
CA TYR A 135 0.71 6.03 -13.69
C TYR A 135 0.13 4.63 -13.57
N LEU A 136 -1.12 4.48 -13.96
CA LEU A 136 -1.87 3.23 -13.85
C LEU A 136 -2.25 2.72 -15.23
N TRP A 137 -2.10 1.40 -15.43
CA TRP A 137 -2.64 0.67 -16.57
C TRP A 137 -3.53 -0.46 -16.10
N LEU A 138 -4.79 -0.47 -16.55
CA LEU A 138 -5.77 -1.49 -16.19
C LEU A 138 -5.62 -2.72 -17.10
N CYS A 139 -5.09 -3.81 -16.54
CA CYS A 139 -4.82 -5.07 -17.25
C CYS A 139 -6.10 -5.89 -17.48
N ALA A 140 -7.02 -5.91 -16.50
CA ALA A 140 -8.29 -6.65 -16.58
C ALA A 140 -9.33 -6.09 -15.62
N GLY A 141 -10.61 -6.39 -15.90
CA GLY A 141 -11.73 -5.93 -15.10
C GLY A 141 -12.13 -4.49 -15.38
N GLY A 142 -12.60 -3.80 -14.35
CA GLY A 142 -12.97 -2.39 -14.37
C GLY A 142 -12.60 -1.73 -13.03
N LEU A 143 -12.18 -0.47 -13.10
CA LEU A 143 -11.71 0.27 -11.94
C LEU A 143 -12.21 1.71 -11.98
N THR A 144 -12.87 2.16 -10.93
CA THR A 144 -13.16 3.57 -10.73
C THR A 144 -12.20 4.12 -9.70
N ILE A 145 -11.48 5.18 -10.07
CA ILE A 145 -10.55 5.90 -9.19
C ILE A 145 -11.12 7.29 -8.94
N LYS A 146 -11.14 7.67 -7.67
CA LYS A 146 -11.48 9.03 -7.24
C LYS A 146 -10.27 9.62 -6.52
N VAL A 147 -9.91 10.86 -6.88
CA VAL A 147 -8.93 11.68 -6.16
C VAL A 147 -9.53 13.06 -5.96
N ASP A 148 -9.79 13.43 -4.73
CA ASP A 148 -10.56 14.63 -4.36
C ASP A 148 -11.89 14.72 -5.12
N THR A 149 -12.02 15.65 -6.06
CA THR A 149 -13.23 15.90 -6.87
C THR A 149 -13.20 15.21 -8.23
N GLU A 150 -12.05 14.69 -8.65
CA GLU A 150 -11.90 14.03 -9.95
C GLU A 150 -12.25 12.54 -9.85
N ILE A 151 -12.99 12.03 -10.83
CA ILE A 151 -13.42 10.63 -10.91
C ILE A 151 -13.13 10.11 -12.31
N TRP A 152 -12.43 8.98 -12.38
CA TRP A 152 -12.17 8.27 -13.64
C TRP A 152 -12.65 6.83 -13.55
N THR A 153 -13.40 6.40 -14.57
CA THR A 153 -13.82 4.99 -14.70
C THR A 153 -13.08 4.37 -15.87
N LEU A 154 -12.26 3.37 -15.56
CA LEU A 154 -11.37 2.70 -16.50
C LEU A 154 -11.93 1.34 -16.90
N LYS A 155 -11.74 0.98 -18.16
CA LYS A 155 -11.95 -0.34 -18.75
C LYS A 155 -10.59 -0.99 -19.03
N LYS A 156 -10.60 -2.31 -19.23
CA LYS A 156 -9.40 -3.05 -19.63
C LYS A 156 -8.67 -2.37 -20.79
N GLY A 157 -7.38 -2.12 -20.61
CA GLY A 157 -6.50 -1.46 -21.57
C GLY A 157 -6.36 0.04 -21.38
N ASP A 158 -7.25 0.68 -20.61
CA ASP A 158 -7.12 2.11 -20.31
C ASP A 158 -5.93 2.39 -19.41
N SER A 159 -5.36 3.57 -19.56
CA SER A 159 -4.30 4.09 -18.72
C SER A 159 -4.67 5.45 -18.15
N LEU A 160 -4.23 5.73 -16.94
CA LEU A 160 -4.47 6.96 -16.21
C LEU A 160 -3.15 7.45 -15.59
N ARG A 161 -2.92 8.75 -15.60
CA ARG A 161 -1.89 9.40 -14.80
C ARG A 161 -2.51 10.46 -13.90
N PHE A 162 -2.08 10.52 -12.67
CA PHE A 162 -2.59 11.48 -11.69
C PHE A 162 -1.57 11.76 -10.59
N HIS A 163 -1.73 12.88 -9.91
CA HIS A 163 -1.00 13.17 -8.68
C HIS A 163 -1.85 12.76 -7.50
N LEU A 164 -1.24 12.05 -6.56
CA LEU A 164 -1.92 11.66 -5.34
C LEU A 164 -2.00 12.86 -4.39
N ALA A 165 -3.20 13.43 -4.26
CA ALA A 165 -3.49 14.54 -3.38
C ALA A 165 -4.83 14.30 -2.68
N GLY A 166 -4.96 14.68 -1.41
CA GLY A 166 -6.21 14.57 -0.66
C GLY A 166 -6.78 13.15 -0.53
N ILE A 167 -8.11 13.07 -0.49
CA ILE A 167 -8.83 11.81 -0.36
C ILE A 167 -8.77 11.06 -1.70
N SER A 168 -8.45 9.77 -1.64
CA SER A 168 -8.47 8.91 -2.82
C SER A 168 -9.18 7.59 -2.56
N SER A 169 -9.87 7.06 -3.56
CA SER A 169 -10.50 5.74 -3.47
C SER A 169 -10.37 4.95 -4.77
N PHE A 170 -10.35 3.63 -4.61
CA PHE A 170 -10.28 2.65 -5.68
C PHE A 170 -11.45 1.69 -5.53
N SER A 171 -12.35 1.68 -6.51
CA SER A 171 -13.56 0.86 -6.53
C SER A 171 -13.52 -0.10 -7.71
N ALA A 172 -13.46 -1.40 -7.44
CA ALA A 172 -13.45 -2.42 -8.46
C ALA A 172 -14.86 -2.68 -9.02
N HIS A 173 -14.92 -3.07 -10.30
CA HIS A 173 -16.18 -3.46 -10.92
C HIS A 173 -16.88 -4.60 -10.14
N ALA A 174 -18.18 -4.48 -9.93
CA ALA A 174 -18.95 -5.35 -9.04
C ALA A 174 -18.89 -6.86 -9.35
N SER A 175 -18.70 -7.23 -10.62
CA SER A 175 -18.63 -8.64 -11.04
C SER A 175 -17.29 -9.07 -11.63
N LEU A 176 -16.44 -8.13 -12.08
CA LEU A 176 -15.18 -8.45 -12.77
C LEU A 176 -13.94 -8.23 -11.88
N GLY A 177 -14.08 -7.45 -10.80
CA GLY A 177 -12.91 -7.00 -10.05
C GLY A 177 -12.05 -6.05 -10.88
N ALA A 178 -10.81 -5.87 -10.45
CA ALA A 178 -9.81 -5.09 -11.17
C ALA A 178 -8.41 -5.71 -11.01
N HIS A 179 -7.62 -5.67 -12.09
CA HIS A 179 -6.21 -6.02 -12.10
C HIS A 179 -5.44 -4.94 -12.85
N TYR A 180 -4.49 -4.30 -12.19
CA TYR A 180 -3.77 -3.16 -12.74
C TYR A 180 -2.28 -3.18 -12.39
N LEU A 181 -1.48 -2.50 -13.20
CA LEU A 181 -0.12 -2.11 -12.89
C LEU A 181 -0.11 -0.64 -12.48
N LEU A 182 0.66 -0.32 -11.46
CA LEU A 182 0.81 1.03 -10.92
C LEU A 182 2.30 1.36 -10.80
N VAL A 183 2.72 2.42 -11.51
CA VAL A 183 4.03 3.05 -11.30
C VAL A 183 3.84 4.22 -10.36
N VAL A 184 4.63 4.28 -9.30
CA VAL A 184 4.67 5.41 -8.35
C VAL A 184 6.05 6.04 -8.45
N CYS A 185 6.10 7.32 -8.80
CA CYS A 185 7.35 8.06 -8.92
C CYS A 185 7.50 9.05 -7.77
N LYS A 186 8.72 9.18 -7.25
CA LYS A 186 9.06 10.24 -6.31
C LYS A 186 9.19 11.56 -7.09
N SER A 187 8.53 12.58 -6.59
CA SER A 187 8.78 13.97 -7.02
C SER A 187 10.18 14.43 -6.66
#